data_707ce52be6fee6200579ac3a615ec7ac
#
_entry.id   707ce52be6fee6200579ac3a615ec7ac
#
_cell.length_a   1.000
_cell.length_b   1.000
_cell.length_c   1.000
_cell.angle_alpha   90.00
_cell.angle_beta   90.00
_cell.angle_gamma   90.00
#
_symmetry.space_group_name_H-M   'P 1'
#
loop_
_entity.id
_entity.type
_entity.pdbx_description
1 polymer ?
#
loop_
_entity_poly.entity_id
_entity_poly.type
_entity_poly.pdbx_seq_one_letter_code
_entity_poly.pdbx_strand_id
1 'polypeptide(L)'
;MEKVQFSVQINAPVHLVWTTMLEDASYREWTSAFQEGSYFDGSWTMHGVLRFLAPDATGAPSGLIGRVVEKRTDEFVSVEYIGQVVDGVDDTESERARSLIGMRENYSFSEENGVTTVTVDQDTSGEMAAMLEDAWPKSLAALKELAED
;
A
#
# COMPACT_ATOMS: atom_id res chain seq x y z
N MET A 1 8.31 -17.04 5.27
CA MET A 1 7.75 -15.78 4.74
C MET A 1 7.80 -15.82 3.23
N GLU A 2 6.70 -15.45 2.60
CA GLU A 2 6.57 -15.40 1.15
C GLU A 2 6.67 -13.95 0.67
N LYS A 3 6.86 -13.77 -0.62
CA LYS A 3 6.85 -12.47 -1.25
C LYS A 3 6.00 -12.54 -2.52
N VAL A 4 5.16 -11.52 -2.73
CA VAL A 4 4.40 -11.37 -3.97
C VAL A 4 4.90 -10.13 -4.71
N GLN A 5 4.80 -10.17 -6.03
CA GLN A 5 5.21 -9.07 -6.89
C GLN A 5 4.17 -8.84 -7.97
N PHE A 6 3.85 -7.56 -8.19
CA PHE A 6 2.91 -7.15 -9.24
C PHE A 6 3.47 -5.91 -9.93
N SER A 7 3.14 -5.72 -11.19
CA SER A 7 3.51 -4.50 -11.89
C SER A 7 2.43 -4.07 -12.88
N VAL A 8 2.44 -2.77 -13.21
CA VAL A 8 1.55 -2.19 -14.20
C VAL A 8 2.29 -1.10 -14.96
N GLN A 9 1.98 -0.95 -16.25
CA GLN A 9 2.48 0.15 -17.06
C GLN A 9 1.38 1.20 -17.21
N ILE A 10 1.71 2.45 -16.93
CA ILE A 10 0.78 3.57 -16.90
C ILE A 10 1.27 4.63 -17.87
N ASN A 11 0.39 5.07 -18.79
CA ASN A 11 0.68 6.09 -19.77
C ASN A 11 0.59 7.49 -19.15
N ALA A 12 1.52 7.77 -18.23
CA ALA A 12 1.58 9.04 -17.52
C ALA A 12 3.02 9.26 -17.01
N PRO A 13 3.46 10.51 -16.80
CA PRO A 13 4.79 10.76 -16.25
C PRO A 13 4.91 10.31 -14.82
N VAL A 14 6.11 9.93 -14.41
CA VAL A 14 6.37 9.30 -13.12
C VAL A 14 5.89 10.13 -11.93
N HIS A 15 6.08 11.45 -11.97
CA HIS A 15 5.65 12.30 -10.85
C HIS A 15 4.13 12.27 -10.66
N LEU A 16 3.37 12.25 -11.76
CA LEU A 16 1.91 12.13 -11.67
C LEU A 16 1.49 10.78 -11.10
N VAL A 17 2.16 9.71 -11.51
CA VAL A 17 1.87 8.36 -10.98
C VAL A 17 2.20 8.29 -9.50
N TRP A 18 3.35 8.83 -9.11
CA TRP A 18 3.77 8.91 -7.72
C TRP A 18 2.73 9.63 -6.85
N THR A 19 2.30 10.82 -7.28
CA THR A 19 1.32 11.59 -6.51
C THR A 19 -0.04 10.91 -6.49
N THR A 20 -0.48 10.31 -7.59
CA THR A 20 -1.75 9.58 -7.65
C THR A 20 -1.75 8.40 -6.68
N MET A 21 -0.63 7.72 -6.56
CA MET A 21 -0.52 6.57 -5.66
C MET A 21 -0.52 6.93 -4.19
N LEU A 22 0.08 8.08 -3.81
CA LEU A 22 0.32 8.42 -2.42
C LEU A 22 -0.55 9.54 -1.83
N GLU A 23 -1.27 10.30 -2.65
CA GLU A 23 -2.17 11.33 -2.12
C GLU A 23 -3.46 10.75 -1.55
N ASP A 24 -4.00 11.39 -0.53
CA ASP A 24 -5.17 10.90 0.22
C ASP A 24 -6.37 10.60 -0.67
N ALA A 25 -6.79 11.56 -1.48
CA ALA A 25 -8.01 11.40 -2.29
C ALA A 25 -7.91 10.25 -3.28
N SER A 26 -6.82 10.17 -4.02
CA SER A 26 -6.63 9.12 -5.03
C SER A 26 -6.34 7.76 -4.38
N TYR A 27 -5.62 7.74 -3.26
CA TYR A 27 -5.38 6.52 -2.51
C TYR A 27 -6.68 5.83 -2.12
N ARG A 28 -7.66 6.59 -1.64
CA ARG A 28 -8.97 6.04 -1.26
C ARG A 28 -9.69 5.38 -2.42
N GLU A 29 -9.48 5.87 -3.63
CA GLU A 29 -10.12 5.32 -4.82
C GLU A 29 -9.45 4.03 -5.29
N TRP A 30 -8.12 4.04 -5.51
CA TRP A 30 -7.48 2.85 -6.06
C TRP A 30 -7.38 1.70 -5.06
N THR A 31 -7.38 1.98 -3.75
CA THR A 31 -7.33 0.94 -2.73
C THR A 31 -8.68 0.31 -2.40
N SER A 32 -9.78 0.84 -2.94
CA SER A 32 -11.11 0.30 -2.69
C SER A 32 -11.24 -1.17 -3.12
N ALA A 33 -10.37 -1.63 -4.02
CA ALA A 33 -10.34 -3.04 -4.44
C ALA A 33 -9.83 -3.98 -3.33
N PHE A 34 -9.07 -3.46 -2.36
CA PHE A 34 -8.68 -4.23 -1.17
C PHE A 34 -9.86 -4.36 -0.22
N GLN A 35 -10.45 -3.23 0.09
CA GLN A 35 -11.65 -3.16 0.92
C GLN A 35 -12.29 -1.79 0.73
N GLU A 36 -13.60 -1.76 0.54
CA GLU A 36 -14.34 -0.51 0.42
C GLU A 36 -14.13 0.35 1.67
N GLY A 37 -13.86 1.63 1.46
CA GLY A 37 -13.60 2.56 2.54
C GLY A 37 -12.14 2.60 3.00
N SER A 38 -11.21 1.98 2.25
CA SER A 38 -9.78 2.02 2.56
C SER A 38 -9.22 3.44 2.53
N TYR A 39 -8.34 3.75 3.47
CA TYR A 39 -7.65 5.05 3.56
C TYR A 39 -6.36 4.88 4.36
N PHE A 40 -5.53 5.90 4.38
CA PHE A 40 -4.39 5.92 5.30
C PHE A 40 -4.49 7.13 6.23
N ASP A 41 -3.90 6.98 7.41
CA ASP A 41 -3.75 8.06 8.39
C ASP A 41 -2.26 8.16 8.71
N GLY A 42 -1.71 9.37 8.65
CA GLY A 42 -0.28 9.59 8.86
C GLY A 42 0.38 10.22 7.65
N SER A 43 1.69 10.06 7.53
CA SER A 43 2.47 10.75 6.50
C SER A 43 3.46 9.80 5.84
N TRP A 44 3.60 9.96 4.51
CA TRP A 44 4.58 9.26 3.69
C TRP A 44 6.00 9.88 3.80
N THR A 45 6.23 10.76 4.75
CA THR A 45 7.58 11.31 4.97
C THR A 45 8.52 10.25 5.51
N MET A 46 9.82 10.41 5.24
CA MET A 46 10.82 9.48 5.77
C MET A 46 10.69 9.34 7.29
N HIS A 47 10.66 8.10 7.78
CA HIS A 47 10.42 7.72 9.17
C HIS A 47 8.99 7.99 9.68
N GLY A 48 8.10 8.49 8.82
CA GLY A 48 6.70 8.72 9.17
C GLY A 48 5.97 7.41 9.43
N VAL A 49 5.02 7.45 10.38
CA VAL A 49 4.17 6.30 10.69
C VAL A 49 2.86 6.44 9.93
N LEU A 50 2.44 5.35 9.31
CA LEU A 50 1.20 5.26 8.55
C LEU A 50 0.33 4.17 9.13
N ARG A 51 -0.98 4.43 9.21
CA ARG A 51 -1.98 3.41 9.48
C ARG A 51 -2.79 3.23 8.21
N PHE A 52 -2.78 2.02 7.69
CA PHE A 52 -3.55 1.64 6.50
C PHE A 52 -4.83 0.99 7.01
N LEU A 53 -5.94 1.70 6.88
CA LEU A 53 -7.18 1.38 7.58
C LEU A 53 -8.35 1.18 6.62
N ALA A 54 -9.31 0.37 7.07
CA ALA A 54 -10.62 0.25 6.43
C ALA A 54 -11.63 -0.13 7.52
N PRO A 55 -12.92 0.20 7.35
CA PRO A 55 -13.91 -0.24 8.33
C PRO A 55 -14.04 -1.75 8.32
N ASP A 56 -14.03 -2.33 9.51
CA ASP A 56 -14.27 -3.77 9.68
C ASP A 56 -15.78 -4.06 9.68
N ALA A 57 -16.18 -5.31 9.98
CA ALA A 57 -17.58 -5.72 9.98
C ALA A 57 -18.46 -4.90 10.94
N THR A 58 -17.85 -4.29 11.98
CA THR A 58 -18.56 -3.44 12.95
C THR A 58 -18.51 -1.96 12.60
N GLY A 59 -17.78 -1.59 11.55
CA GLY A 59 -17.56 -0.19 11.16
C GLY A 59 -16.36 0.45 11.83
N ALA A 60 -15.66 -0.27 12.72
CA ALA A 60 -14.46 0.26 13.39
C ALA A 60 -13.25 0.18 12.47
N PRO A 61 -12.31 1.17 12.55
CA PRO A 61 -11.12 1.13 11.71
C PRO A 61 -10.18 0.00 12.12
N SER A 62 -9.75 -0.79 11.14
CA SER A 62 -8.80 -1.89 11.33
C SER A 62 -7.85 -1.96 10.15
N GLY A 63 -6.64 -2.44 10.38
CA GLY A 63 -5.64 -2.55 9.33
C GLY A 63 -4.23 -2.72 9.86
N LEU A 64 -3.27 -2.14 9.14
CA LEU A 64 -1.84 -2.32 9.40
C LEU A 64 -1.19 -1.01 9.80
N ILE A 65 -0.16 -1.11 10.64
CA ILE A 65 0.67 0.03 11.01
C ILE A 65 2.04 -0.16 10.38
N GLY A 66 2.51 0.84 9.67
CA GLY A 66 3.83 0.81 9.02
C GLY A 66 4.63 2.07 9.27
N ARG A 67 5.92 1.98 9.01
CA ARG A 67 6.84 3.11 9.06
C ARG A 67 7.57 3.22 7.73
N VAL A 68 7.68 4.42 7.18
CA VAL A 68 8.46 4.65 5.98
C VAL A 68 9.94 4.53 6.33
N VAL A 69 10.60 3.50 5.81
CA VAL A 69 12.02 3.23 6.12
C VAL A 69 12.96 3.62 4.98
N GLU A 70 12.42 3.81 3.78
CA GLU A 70 13.19 4.32 2.66
C GLU A 70 12.25 5.10 1.73
N LYS A 71 12.71 6.24 1.21
CA LYS A 71 11.93 7.04 0.27
C LYS A 71 12.86 7.82 -0.65
N ARG A 72 12.67 7.63 -1.95
CA ARG A 72 13.29 8.44 -3.00
C ARG A 72 12.16 8.91 -3.91
N THR A 73 11.83 10.19 -3.84
CA THR A 73 10.70 10.77 -4.59
C THR A 73 10.75 10.38 -6.07
N ASP A 74 9.63 9.93 -6.60
CA ASP A 74 9.44 9.47 -7.98
C ASP A 74 10.20 8.19 -8.35
N GLU A 75 10.84 7.53 -7.38
CA GLU A 75 11.64 6.32 -7.63
C GLU A 75 11.24 5.14 -6.77
N PHE A 76 11.10 5.35 -5.45
CA PHE A 76 10.95 4.22 -4.53
C PHE A 76 10.43 4.65 -3.17
N VAL A 77 9.56 3.83 -2.59
CA VAL A 77 9.16 3.96 -1.19
C VAL A 77 9.01 2.57 -0.58
N SER A 78 9.54 2.39 0.62
CA SER A 78 9.43 1.16 1.38
C SER A 78 8.79 1.43 2.74
N VAL A 79 7.77 0.64 3.05
CA VAL A 79 7.08 0.68 4.34
C VAL A 79 7.35 -0.63 5.05
N GLU A 80 7.82 -0.55 6.29
CA GLU A 80 8.00 -1.72 7.15
C GLU A 80 6.87 -1.78 8.16
N TYR A 81 6.19 -2.92 8.27
CA TYR A 81 5.09 -3.08 9.21
C TYR A 81 5.62 -3.18 10.63
N ILE A 82 4.94 -2.50 11.56
CA ILE A 82 5.31 -2.46 12.97
C ILE A 82 4.17 -2.91 13.89
N GLY A 83 3.03 -3.28 13.33
CA GLY A 83 1.88 -3.75 14.09
C GLY A 83 0.60 -3.71 13.26
N GLN A 84 -0.51 -3.74 13.94
CA GLN A 84 -1.84 -3.67 13.32
C GLN A 84 -2.78 -2.80 14.16
N VAL A 85 -3.92 -2.45 13.57
CA VAL A 85 -5.02 -1.79 14.27
C VAL A 85 -6.19 -2.75 14.26
N VAL A 86 -6.75 -3.05 15.42
CA VAL A 86 -7.92 -3.91 15.56
C VAL A 86 -8.98 -3.15 16.35
N ASP A 87 -10.15 -2.99 15.75
CA ASP A 87 -11.28 -2.32 16.40
C ASP A 87 -10.90 -0.92 16.92
N GLY A 88 -10.14 -0.19 16.09
CA GLY A 88 -9.70 1.17 16.41
C GLY A 88 -8.54 1.28 17.40
N VAL A 89 -7.95 0.17 17.82
CA VAL A 89 -6.90 0.13 18.82
C VAL A 89 -5.60 -0.44 18.23
N ASP A 90 -4.49 0.28 18.45
CA ASP A 90 -3.17 -0.19 18.02
C ASP A 90 -2.78 -1.45 18.79
N ASP A 91 -2.31 -2.44 18.05
CA ASP A 91 -1.85 -3.73 18.61
C ASP A 91 -0.47 -4.05 18.04
N THR A 92 0.53 -4.06 18.92
CA THR A 92 1.91 -4.40 18.55
C THR A 92 2.41 -5.62 19.32
N GLU A 93 1.56 -6.25 20.12
CA GLU A 93 1.97 -7.28 21.08
C GLU A 93 1.36 -8.65 20.84
N SER A 94 0.19 -8.75 20.20
CA SER A 94 -0.43 -10.03 19.93
C SER A 94 0.44 -10.89 19.01
N GLU A 95 0.17 -12.18 18.97
CA GLU A 95 0.86 -13.11 18.10
C GLU A 95 0.74 -12.69 16.63
N ARG A 96 -0.46 -12.27 16.20
CA ARG A 96 -0.67 -11.78 14.83
C ARG A 96 0.13 -10.51 14.56
N ALA A 97 0.10 -9.54 15.48
CA ALA A 97 0.85 -8.29 15.31
C ALA A 97 2.35 -8.58 15.18
N ARG A 98 2.87 -9.45 16.04
CA ARG A 98 4.30 -9.82 16.00
C ARG A 98 4.68 -10.51 14.70
N SER A 99 3.78 -11.28 14.10
CA SER A 99 4.04 -11.95 12.83
C SER A 99 4.17 -10.97 11.68
N LEU A 100 3.64 -9.75 11.80
CA LEU A 100 3.71 -8.72 10.78
C LEU A 100 4.99 -7.88 10.87
N ILE A 101 5.56 -7.76 12.06
CA ILE A 101 6.72 -6.90 12.30
C ILE A 101 7.90 -7.31 11.42
N GLY A 102 8.44 -6.33 10.68
CA GLY A 102 9.56 -6.56 9.78
C GLY A 102 9.18 -6.88 8.34
N MET A 103 7.91 -7.18 8.06
CA MET A 103 7.44 -7.35 6.70
C MET A 103 7.44 -6.02 5.98
N ARG A 104 7.76 -6.02 4.69
CA ARG A 104 7.83 -4.79 3.90
C ARG A 104 6.89 -4.79 2.73
N GLU A 105 6.42 -3.58 2.41
CA GLU A 105 5.64 -3.28 1.22
C GLU A 105 6.42 -2.21 0.46
N ASN A 106 6.88 -2.55 -0.74
CA ASN A 106 7.76 -1.68 -1.53
C ASN A 106 7.09 -1.29 -2.83
N TYR A 107 7.17 -0.01 -3.19
CA TYR A 107 6.71 0.51 -4.47
C TYR A 107 7.90 1.09 -5.22
N SER A 108 8.13 0.59 -6.44
CA SER A 108 9.20 1.07 -7.33
C SER A 108 8.58 1.72 -8.56
N PHE A 109 9.15 2.83 -9.01
CA PHE A 109 8.65 3.61 -10.15
C PHE A 109 9.78 3.85 -11.12
N SER A 110 9.53 3.59 -12.41
CA SER A 110 10.49 3.92 -13.47
C SER A 110 9.73 4.42 -14.70
N GLU A 111 10.25 5.46 -15.33
CA GLU A 111 9.63 6.05 -16.52
C GLU A 111 10.53 5.89 -17.72
N GLU A 112 9.94 5.54 -18.87
CA GLU A 112 10.62 5.49 -20.15
C GLU A 112 9.63 5.96 -21.22
N ASN A 113 10.00 7.01 -21.94
CA ASN A 113 9.18 7.58 -23.03
C ASN A 113 7.73 7.92 -22.63
N GLY A 114 7.56 8.47 -21.45
CA GLY A 114 6.24 8.88 -20.95
C GLY A 114 5.40 7.76 -20.38
N VAL A 115 5.95 6.55 -20.29
CA VAL A 115 5.28 5.40 -19.70
C VAL A 115 5.96 5.03 -18.38
N THR A 116 5.21 5.03 -17.29
CA THR A 116 5.72 4.68 -15.98
C THR A 116 5.38 3.24 -15.65
N THR A 117 6.38 2.47 -15.23
CA THR A 117 6.16 1.13 -14.67
C THR A 117 6.16 1.24 -13.15
N VAL A 118 5.06 0.78 -12.54
CA VAL A 118 4.96 0.65 -11.08
C VAL A 118 5.12 -0.82 -10.74
N THR A 119 6.04 -1.13 -9.83
CA THR A 119 6.23 -2.49 -9.35
C THR A 119 5.99 -2.51 -7.84
N VAL A 120 5.15 -3.42 -7.39
CA VAL A 120 4.87 -3.64 -5.98
C VAL A 120 5.51 -4.96 -5.56
N ASP A 121 6.35 -4.91 -4.53
CA ASP A 121 6.92 -6.10 -3.88
C ASP A 121 6.41 -6.09 -2.44
N GLN A 122 5.78 -7.16 -2.01
CA GLN A 122 5.23 -7.21 -0.66
C GLN A 122 5.50 -8.54 0.01
N ASP A 123 6.02 -8.49 1.23
CA ASP A 123 6.17 -9.66 2.08
C ASP A 123 4.79 -10.10 2.57
N THR A 124 4.57 -11.40 2.62
CA THR A 124 3.28 -11.96 3.00
C THR A 124 3.43 -13.38 3.52
N SER A 125 2.34 -13.97 3.97
CA SER A 125 2.29 -15.38 4.37
C SER A 125 0.84 -15.86 4.40
N GLY A 126 0.65 -17.17 4.16
CA GLY A 126 -0.63 -17.83 4.34
C GLY A 126 -1.79 -17.21 3.55
N GLU A 127 -2.89 -16.96 4.25
CA GLU A 127 -4.12 -16.42 3.66
C GLU A 127 -3.98 -15.02 3.10
N MET A 128 -3.05 -14.24 3.65
CA MET A 128 -2.80 -12.88 3.16
C MET A 128 -2.30 -12.92 1.71
N ALA A 129 -1.48 -13.91 1.33
CA ALA A 129 -0.97 -14.03 -0.04
C ALA A 129 -2.09 -14.13 -1.07
N ALA A 130 -3.12 -14.96 -0.80
CA ALA A 130 -4.25 -15.12 -1.71
C ALA A 130 -5.06 -13.82 -1.84
N MET A 131 -5.27 -13.10 -0.74
CA MET A 131 -5.96 -11.82 -0.75
C MET A 131 -5.21 -10.79 -1.58
N LEU A 132 -3.89 -10.72 -1.42
CA LEU A 132 -3.05 -9.78 -2.19
C LEU A 132 -3.03 -10.13 -3.67
N GLU A 133 -2.98 -11.41 -4.02
CA GLU A 133 -3.01 -11.85 -5.42
C GLU A 133 -4.33 -11.50 -6.12
N ASP A 134 -5.42 -11.44 -5.38
CA ASP A 134 -6.71 -11.00 -5.91
C ASP A 134 -6.81 -9.48 -6.00
N ALA A 135 -6.41 -8.77 -4.95
CA ALA A 135 -6.65 -7.34 -4.82
C ALA A 135 -5.64 -6.46 -5.58
N TRP A 136 -4.35 -6.79 -5.57
CA TRP A 136 -3.34 -5.93 -6.21
C TRP A 136 -3.57 -5.71 -7.70
N PRO A 137 -3.87 -6.73 -8.52
CA PRO A 137 -4.14 -6.48 -9.95
C PRO A 137 -5.30 -5.51 -10.18
N LYS A 138 -6.36 -5.62 -9.40
CA LYS A 138 -7.53 -4.72 -9.50
C LYS A 138 -7.16 -3.30 -9.06
N SER A 139 -6.39 -3.17 -7.99
CA SER A 139 -5.98 -1.88 -7.46
C SER A 139 -5.02 -1.18 -8.40
N LEU A 140 -4.08 -1.89 -9.00
CA LEU A 140 -3.16 -1.31 -9.98
C LEU A 140 -3.88 -0.90 -11.26
N ALA A 141 -4.92 -1.63 -11.68
CA ALA A 141 -5.76 -1.23 -12.81
C ALA A 141 -6.49 0.08 -12.50
N ALA A 142 -7.00 0.23 -11.27
CA ALA A 142 -7.66 1.47 -10.84
C ALA A 142 -6.67 2.64 -10.78
N LEU A 143 -5.47 2.40 -10.27
CA LEU A 143 -4.41 3.40 -10.24
C LEU A 143 -4.08 3.89 -11.66
N LYS A 144 -3.97 2.96 -12.60
CA LYS A 144 -3.71 3.25 -14.01
C LYS A 144 -4.80 4.18 -14.59
N GLU A 145 -6.06 3.85 -14.37
CA GLU A 145 -7.17 4.68 -14.85
C GLU A 145 -7.10 6.10 -14.26
N LEU A 146 -6.86 6.22 -12.98
CA LEU A 146 -6.78 7.52 -12.31
C LEU A 146 -5.63 8.37 -12.85
N ALA A 147 -4.46 7.79 -13.05
CA ALA A 147 -3.28 8.52 -13.48
C ALA A 147 -3.32 8.88 -14.97
N GLU A 148 -4.02 8.10 -15.78
CA GLU A 148 -4.14 8.35 -17.24
C GLU A 148 -5.28 9.31 -17.61
N ASP A 149 -6.13 9.58 -16.67
CA ASP A 149 -7.35 10.37 -16.91
C ASP A 149 -7.09 11.89 -16.97
#